data_2fca9675bdcc6e22398631e37d3ee965
#
_entry.id   2fca9675bdcc6e22398631e37d3ee965
#
_cell.length_a   1.000
_cell.length_b   1.000
_cell.length_c   1.000
_cell.angle_alpha   90.00
_cell.angle_beta   90.00
_cell.angle_gamma   90.00
#
_symmetry.space_group_name_H-M   'P 1'
#
loop_
_entity.id
_entity.type
_entity.pdbx_description
1 polymer ?
#
loop_
_entity_poly.entity_id
_entity_poly.type
_entity_poly.pdbx_seq_one_letter_code
_entity_poly.pdbx_strand_id
1 'polypeptide(L)'
;AAAIFKGCTSGIEDCNAVVAVLDGPDPDSGTCWECGYAWKCGKPIVGVRTDFRTGGDDGDRPVNLMLARCCTDFVVADMRNTSVADLAKTISETLSRLSAAQAKPIE
;
A
#
# COMPACT_ATOMS: atom_id res chain seq x y z
N ALA A 1 20.76 10.13 10.04
CA ALA A 1 19.60 10.69 9.33
C ALA A 1 19.71 10.48 7.82
N ALA A 2 20.78 10.97 7.19
CA ALA A 2 20.94 10.80 5.73
C ALA A 2 21.05 9.33 5.31
N ALA A 3 21.71 8.50 6.10
CA ALA A 3 21.86 7.07 5.81
C ALA A 3 20.51 6.33 5.91
N ILE A 4 19.69 6.70 6.89
CA ILE A 4 18.35 6.11 7.05
C ILE A 4 17.46 6.50 5.87
N PHE A 5 17.45 7.76 5.50
CA PHE A 5 16.68 8.24 4.36
C PHE A 5 17.09 7.50 3.07
N LYS A 6 18.38 7.40 2.81
CA LYS A 6 18.89 6.71 1.63
C LYS A 6 18.53 5.22 1.64
N GLY A 7 18.57 4.57 2.80
CA GLY A 7 18.18 3.17 2.95
C GLY A 7 16.72 2.95 2.59
N CYS A 8 15.83 3.85 3.04
CA CYS A 8 14.40 3.76 2.72
C CYS A 8 14.14 3.99 1.23
N THR A 9 14.74 4.99 0.62
CA THR A 9 14.53 5.27 -0.80
C THR A 9 15.15 4.18 -1.68
N SER A 10 16.33 3.69 -1.34
CA SER A 10 16.96 2.58 -2.07
C SER A 10 16.14 1.29 -1.97
N GLY A 11 15.57 1.01 -0.81
CA GLY A 11 14.70 -0.15 -0.62
C GLY A 11 13.48 -0.10 -1.54
N ILE A 12 12.87 1.06 -1.68
CA ILE A 12 11.75 1.26 -2.61
C ILE A 12 12.20 1.08 -4.05
N GLU A 13 13.32 1.67 -4.42
CA GLU A 13 13.85 1.57 -5.78
C GLU A 13 14.18 0.14 -6.19
N ASP A 14 14.65 -0.66 -5.24
CA ASP A 14 15.09 -2.04 -5.49
C ASP A 14 13.98 -3.08 -5.37
N CYS A 15 12.83 -2.74 -4.78
CA CYS A 15 11.74 -3.69 -4.59
C CYS A 15 10.91 -3.89 -5.86
N ASN A 16 10.10 -4.95 -5.87
CA ASN A 16 9.17 -5.24 -6.95
C ASN A 16 7.75 -4.75 -6.65
N ALA A 17 7.44 -4.53 -5.39
CA ALA A 17 6.14 -4.04 -4.93
C ALA A 17 6.27 -3.46 -3.54
N VAL A 18 5.34 -2.60 -3.16
CA VAL A 18 5.26 -2.00 -1.83
C VAL A 18 3.94 -2.40 -1.20
N VAL A 19 3.99 -2.83 0.05
CA VAL A 19 2.80 -3.01 0.88
C VAL A 19 2.81 -1.91 1.93
N ALA A 20 1.76 -1.11 1.94
CA ALA A 20 1.67 0.04 2.84
C ALA A 20 0.47 -0.11 3.76
N VAL A 21 0.71 -0.12 5.07
CA VAL A 21 -0.35 -0.12 6.08
C VAL A 21 -0.79 1.33 6.29
N LEU A 22 -2.05 1.61 5.99
CA LEU A 22 -2.61 2.95 5.95
C LEU A 22 -3.69 3.13 7.02
N ASP A 23 -3.42 2.67 8.23
CA ASP A 23 -4.35 2.76 9.37
C ASP A 23 -4.29 4.13 10.04
N GLY A 24 -5.31 4.41 10.83
CA GLY A 24 -5.45 5.67 11.55
C GLY A 24 -6.33 6.68 10.82
N PRO A 25 -6.76 7.75 11.51
CA PRO A 25 -7.53 8.82 10.88
C PRO A 25 -6.76 9.50 9.75
N ASP A 26 -5.46 9.73 10.01
CA ASP A 26 -4.49 10.17 9.01
C ASP A 26 -3.34 9.17 9.03
N PRO A 27 -3.09 8.45 7.94
CA PRO A 27 -1.95 7.54 7.89
C PRO A 27 -0.62 8.25 8.15
N ASP A 28 0.34 7.50 8.66
CA ASP A 28 1.67 8.00 9.00
C ASP A 28 2.29 8.80 7.85
N SER A 29 2.81 9.99 8.16
CA SER A 29 3.32 10.91 7.15
C SER A 29 4.51 10.35 6.37
N GLY A 30 5.39 9.60 7.03
CA GLY A 30 6.52 8.93 6.37
C GLY A 30 6.05 7.86 5.39
N THR A 31 5.06 7.06 5.80
CA THR A 31 4.43 6.07 4.93
C THR A 31 3.78 6.72 3.71
N CYS A 32 3.09 7.84 3.90
CA CYS A 32 2.49 8.59 2.80
C CYS A 32 3.54 9.08 1.81
N TRP A 33 4.64 9.60 2.32
CA TRP A 33 5.75 10.06 1.47
C TRP A 33 6.33 8.90 0.65
N GLU A 34 6.54 7.76 1.30
CA GLU A 34 7.08 6.56 0.65
C GLU A 34 6.13 6.02 -0.43
N CYS A 35 4.82 6.07 -0.19
CA CYS A 35 3.82 5.71 -1.20
C CYS A 35 3.92 6.60 -2.44
N GLY A 36 4.05 7.91 -2.25
CA GLY A 36 4.22 8.84 -3.37
C GLY A 36 5.50 8.58 -4.15
N TYR A 37 6.58 8.30 -3.44
CA TYR A 37 7.86 7.97 -4.06
C TYR A 37 7.78 6.67 -4.87
N ALA A 38 7.18 5.63 -4.28
CA ALA A 38 6.98 4.35 -4.94
C ALA A 38 6.13 4.49 -6.21
N TRP A 39 5.07 5.29 -6.13
CA TRP A 39 4.23 5.59 -7.29
C TRP A 39 5.03 6.24 -8.40
N LYS A 40 5.86 7.22 -8.08
CA LYS A 40 6.72 7.90 -9.07
C LYS A 40 7.74 6.96 -9.69
N CYS A 41 8.25 6.00 -8.92
CA CYS A 41 9.17 4.97 -9.40
C CYS A 41 8.47 3.86 -10.21
N GLY A 42 7.17 3.94 -10.38
CA GLY A 42 6.40 2.94 -11.14
C GLY A 42 6.20 1.62 -10.40
N LYS A 43 6.36 1.60 -9.08
CA LYS A 43 6.17 0.38 -8.29
C LYS A 43 4.69 0.15 -8.00
N PRO A 44 4.19 -1.09 -8.12
CA PRO A 44 2.85 -1.38 -7.65
C PRO A 44 2.78 -1.27 -6.13
N ILE A 45 1.67 -0.73 -5.64
CA ILE A 45 1.45 -0.48 -4.22
C ILE A 45 0.17 -1.18 -3.80
N VAL A 46 0.27 -2.03 -2.78
CA VAL A 46 -0.90 -2.61 -2.12
C VAL A 46 -1.13 -1.85 -0.84
N GLY A 47 -2.19 -1.04 -0.80
CA GLY A 47 -2.62 -0.39 0.42
C GLY A 47 -3.37 -1.38 1.30
N VAL A 48 -3.09 -1.37 2.60
CA VAL A 48 -3.76 -2.23 3.58
C VAL A 48 -4.36 -1.36 4.66
N ARG A 49 -5.64 -1.55 4.92
CA ARG A 49 -6.32 -0.85 6.00
C ARG A 49 -7.07 -1.84 6.87
N THR A 50 -6.73 -1.84 8.13
CA THR A 50 -7.39 -2.67 9.16
C THR A 50 -8.22 -1.84 10.12
N ASP A 51 -8.17 -0.52 10.00
CA ASP A 51 -8.94 0.43 10.79
C ASP A 51 -10.38 0.46 10.25
N PHE A 52 -11.36 0.29 11.13
CA PHE A 52 -12.77 0.30 10.75
C PHE A 52 -13.30 1.70 10.46
N ARG A 53 -12.57 2.74 10.88
CA ARG A 53 -13.01 4.13 10.66
C ARG A 53 -12.79 4.53 9.22
N THR A 54 -13.74 5.28 8.69
CA THR A 54 -13.53 5.93 7.39
C THR A 54 -12.63 7.14 7.57
N GLY A 55 -11.83 7.41 6.58
CA GLY A 55 -10.97 8.57 6.53
C GLY A 55 -11.09 9.26 5.18
N GLY A 56 -10.35 10.34 5.00
CA GLY A 56 -10.28 11.01 3.72
C GLY A 56 -11.34 12.09 3.53
N ASP A 57 -11.50 12.50 2.29
CA ASP A 57 -12.14 13.77 1.95
C ASP A 57 -13.66 13.70 1.88
N ASP A 58 -14.23 12.54 1.63
CA ASP A 58 -15.67 12.39 1.40
C ASP A 58 -16.35 11.31 2.26
N GLY A 59 -15.64 10.71 3.18
CA GLY A 59 -16.19 9.69 4.10
C GLY A 59 -16.49 8.34 3.47
N ASP A 60 -16.50 8.22 2.17
CA ASP A 60 -16.77 6.97 1.46
C ASP A 60 -15.49 6.19 1.18
N ARG A 61 -14.35 6.82 1.31
CA ARG A 61 -13.05 6.21 1.06
C ARG A 61 -12.36 5.82 2.37
N PRO A 62 -11.61 4.72 2.36
CA PRO A 62 -10.86 4.33 3.56
C PRO A 62 -9.74 5.33 3.90
N VAL A 63 -9.18 6.02 2.91
CA VAL A 63 -8.10 7.00 3.05
C VAL A 63 -8.32 8.16 2.08
N ASN A 64 -7.50 9.19 2.20
CA ASN A 64 -7.63 10.33 1.31
C ASN A 64 -7.39 9.96 -0.16
N LEU A 65 -7.86 10.83 -1.04
CA LEU A 65 -7.82 10.63 -2.50
C LEU A 65 -6.43 10.33 -3.04
N MET A 66 -5.41 11.02 -2.57
CA MET A 66 -4.05 10.84 -3.09
C MET A 66 -3.51 9.45 -2.77
N LEU A 67 -3.76 8.96 -1.56
CA LEU A 67 -3.36 7.60 -1.16
C LEU A 67 -4.19 6.54 -1.86
N ALA A 68 -5.50 6.75 -1.96
CA ALA A 68 -6.37 5.80 -2.64
C ALA A 68 -5.98 5.62 -4.12
N ARG A 69 -5.60 6.70 -4.76
CA ARG A 69 -5.25 6.68 -6.19
C ARG A 69 -3.82 6.21 -6.47
N CYS A 70 -2.89 6.36 -5.54
CA CYS A 70 -1.52 5.86 -5.75
C CYS A 70 -1.43 4.35 -5.58
N CYS A 71 -2.37 3.72 -4.86
CA CYS A 71 -2.39 2.28 -4.68
C CYS A 71 -2.88 1.57 -5.93
N THR A 72 -2.16 0.53 -6.32
CA THR A 72 -2.53 -0.33 -7.44
C THR A 72 -3.70 -1.23 -7.04
N ASP A 73 -3.69 -1.69 -5.80
CA ASP A 73 -4.77 -2.46 -5.21
C ASP A 73 -4.90 -2.10 -3.73
N PHE A 74 -6.03 -2.39 -3.13
CA PHE A 74 -6.31 -2.00 -1.76
C PHE A 74 -7.01 -3.15 -1.02
N VAL A 75 -6.45 -3.53 0.12
CA VAL A 75 -7.01 -4.57 0.98
C VAL A 75 -7.58 -3.91 2.23
N VAL A 76 -8.87 -4.04 2.44
CA VAL A 76 -9.55 -3.57 3.65
C VAL A 76 -10.01 -4.80 4.43
N ALA A 77 -9.62 -4.90 5.68
CA ALA A 77 -9.97 -6.03 6.53
C ALA A 77 -10.51 -5.55 7.87
N ASP A 78 -11.63 -6.14 8.28
CA ASP A 78 -12.16 -5.96 9.63
C ASP A 78 -11.54 -7.02 10.54
N MET A 79 -10.57 -6.61 11.37
CA MET A 79 -9.84 -7.54 12.24
C MET A 79 -10.68 -8.11 13.38
N ARG A 80 -11.92 -7.64 13.55
CA ARG A 80 -12.86 -8.31 14.47
C ARG A 80 -13.35 -9.64 13.90
N ASN A 81 -13.34 -9.79 12.56
CA ASN A 81 -13.84 -10.96 11.84
C ASN A 81 -12.76 -11.65 10.98
N THR A 82 -11.55 -11.11 10.94
CA THR A 82 -10.47 -11.61 10.09
C THR A 82 -9.25 -11.93 10.96
N SER A 83 -8.67 -13.12 10.79
CA SER A 83 -7.42 -13.46 11.45
C SER A 83 -6.24 -12.80 10.74
N VAL A 84 -5.12 -12.66 11.47
CA VAL A 84 -3.87 -12.18 10.87
C VAL A 84 -3.41 -13.11 9.73
N ALA A 85 -3.60 -14.42 9.91
CA ALA A 85 -3.25 -15.40 8.88
C ALA A 85 -4.06 -15.20 7.60
N ASP A 86 -5.37 -14.94 7.73
CA ASP A 86 -6.24 -14.69 6.57
C ASP A 86 -5.89 -13.37 5.89
N LEU A 87 -5.57 -12.33 6.66
CA LEU A 87 -5.11 -11.06 6.10
C LEU A 87 -3.80 -11.24 5.31
N ALA A 88 -2.83 -11.93 5.89
CA ALA A 88 -1.55 -12.22 5.24
C ALA A 88 -1.76 -13.00 3.93
N LYS A 89 -2.67 -13.95 3.92
CA LYS A 89 -3.02 -14.72 2.73
C LYS A 89 -3.59 -13.83 1.63
N THR A 90 -4.53 -12.94 1.98
CA THR A 90 -5.12 -12.00 1.03
C THR A 90 -4.07 -11.07 0.43
N ILE A 91 -3.16 -10.55 1.24
CA ILE A 91 -2.05 -9.71 0.77
C ILE A 91 -1.14 -10.50 -0.18
N SER A 92 -0.78 -11.72 0.19
CA SER A 92 0.06 -12.57 -0.63
C SER A 92 -0.57 -12.89 -1.98
N GLU A 93 -1.86 -13.20 -2.00
CA GLU A 93 -2.61 -13.45 -3.24
C GLU A 93 -2.66 -12.20 -4.12
N THR A 94 -2.85 -11.04 -3.52
CA THR A 94 -2.85 -9.75 -4.22
C THR A 94 -1.50 -9.47 -4.86
N LEU A 95 -0.41 -9.67 -4.13
CA LEU A 95 0.94 -9.52 -4.66
C LEU A 95 1.22 -10.48 -5.81
N SER A 96 0.76 -11.71 -5.71
CA SER A 96 0.92 -12.72 -6.77
C SER A 96 0.19 -12.30 -8.05
N ARG A 97 -1.02 -11.75 -7.93
CA ARG A 97 -1.77 -11.24 -9.10
C ARG A 97 -1.06 -10.06 -9.76
N LEU A 98 -0.52 -9.14 -8.98
CA LEU A 98 0.20 -7.98 -9.49
C LEU A 98 1.50 -8.41 -10.17
N SER A 99 2.22 -9.36 -9.60
CA SER A 99 3.44 -9.90 -10.20
C SER A 99 3.14 -10.57 -11.55
N ALA A 100 2.08 -11.37 -11.63
CA ALA A 100 1.66 -12.01 -12.88
C ALA A 100 1.27 -10.97 -13.94
N ALA A 101 0.58 -9.90 -13.54
CA ALA A 101 0.20 -8.83 -14.46
C ALA A 101 1.42 -8.08 -15.00
N GLN A 102 2.43 -7.85 -14.17
CA GLN A 102 3.68 -7.21 -14.59
C GLN A 102 4.53 -8.09 -15.51
N ALA A 103 4.43 -9.41 -15.37
CA ALA A 103 5.16 -10.35 -16.21
C ALA A 103 4.60 -10.46 -17.61
N LYS A 104 3.40 -9.95 -17.87
CA LYS A 104 2.82 -9.95 -19.23
C LYS A 104 3.57 -9.01 -20.13
N PRO A 105 3.85 -9.43 -21.40
CA PRO A 105 4.50 -8.54 -22.35
C PRO A 105 3.65 -7.28 -22.58
N ILE A 106 4.32 -6.16 -22.72
CA ILE A 106 3.68 -4.93 -23.16
C ILE A 106 3.35 -5.08 -24.64
N GLU A 107 2.09 -5.04 -24.94
CA GLU A 107 1.62 -5.07 -26.33
C GLU A 107 1.65 -3.69 -26.94
#